data_2bec7b20ab3904102eb14da4235cbfcd
#
_entry.id   2bec7b20ab3904102eb14da4235cbfcd
#
_cell.length_a   1.000
_cell.length_b   1.000
_cell.length_c   1.000
_cell.angle_alpha   90.00
_cell.angle_beta   90.00
_cell.angle_gamma   90.00
#
_symmetry.space_group_name_H-M   'P 1'
#
loop_
_entity.id
_entity.type
_entity.pdbx_description
1 polymer ?
#
loop_
_entity_poly.entity_id
_entity_poly.type
_entity_poly.pdbx_seq_one_letter_code
_entity_poly.pdbx_strand_id
1 'polypeptide(L)'
;MKKSAILTLSMGFLLLFAWHIQAIDTPEAREHATKIRALALSHATVNNIEIAYKVIGEDDHPAVLLIMGLGASHILWGDNLVMQLVDAGYRIVLFDNRDTGDSQRLEEFGQPLLWWQLLKARFGFDVDADYTLEDMAQDSVALLDELDIEQAHIVGASMGGMIAQAVASNHPSRVLSLVSIMSTPGFGDHLPPPSTEANDQLTNMAKDKVDNKARLRQLGIYTESMPRQIMAVIKSGDRTEA
;
A
#
# COMPACT_ATOMS: atom_id res chain seq x y z
N MET A 1 -2.71 15.58 20.84
CA MET A 1 -1.31 15.53 20.35
C MET A 1 -0.93 14.20 19.69
N LYS A 2 -1.56 13.05 19.97
CA LYS A 2 -1.18 11.71 19.45
C LYS A 2 -1.59 11.44 17.99
N LYS A 3 -2.63 12.09 17.46
CA LYS A 3 -3.12 11.84 16.07
C LYS A 3 -2.33 12.58 14.95
N SER A 4 -1.58 13.64 15.28
CA SER A 4 -0.75 14.32 14.26
C SER A 4 0.55 13.56 13.94
N ALA A 5 1.03 12.71 14.85
CA ALA A 5 2.21 11.88 14.62
C ALA A 5 1.97 10.80 13.56
N ILE A 6 0.74 10.31 13.42
CA ILE A 6 0.38 9.23 12.49
C ILE A 6 0.38 9.71 11.03
N LEU A 7 -0.01 10.95 10.78
CA LEU A 7 0.01 11.53 9.43
C LEU A 7 1.43 11.73 8.88
N THR A 8 2.38 12.02 9.78
CA THR A 8 3.80 12.13 9.43
C THR A 8 4.45 10.77 9.17
N LEU A 9 3.89 9.70 9.80
CA LEU A 9 4.44 8.34 9.71
C LEU A 9 4.45 7.76 8.29
N SER A 10 3.39 7.97 7.54
CA SER A 10 3.21 7.28 6.25
C SER A 10 4.04 7.88 5.10
N MET A 11 4.22 9.19 5.06
CA MET A 11 4.91 9.86 3.95
C MET A 11 6.43 9.67 3.94
N GLY A 12 7.04 9.74 5.09
CA GLY A 12 8.48 9.65 5.20
C GLY A 12 9.03 8.26 4.90
N PHE A 13 8.28 7.24 5.29
CA PHE A 13 8.66 5.84 5.13
C PHE A 13 8.70 5.41 3.66
N LEU A 14 7.77 5.88 2.83
CA LEU A 14 7.75 5.63 1.39
C LEU A 14 9.01 6.13 0.68
N LEU A 15 9.56 7.26 1.11
CA LEU A 15 10.77 7.83 0.52
C LEU A 15 12.03 7.04 0.90
N LEU A 16 12.14 6.52 2.14
CA LEU A 16 13.27 5.65 2.54
C LEU A 16 13.22 4.30 1.84
N PHE A 17 12.05 3.72 1.75
CA PHE A 17 11.87 2.45 1.07
C PHE A 17 12.22 2.59 -0.42
N ALA A 18 11.76 3.65 -1.09
CA ALA A 18 12.12 3.95 -2.46
C ALA A 18 13.63 4.22 -2.63
N TRP A 19 14.27 4.93 -1.69
CA TRP A 19 15.69 5.20 -1.73
C TRP A 19 16.52 3.94 -1.48
N HIS A 20 16.12 3.10 -0.53
CA HIS A 20 16.83 1.85 -0.22
C HIS A 20 16.75 0.84 -1.36
N ILE A 21 15.60 0.75 -2.03
CA ILE A 21 15.39 -0.14 -3.19
C ILE A 21 16.19 0.35 -4.41
N GLN A 22 16.31 1.65 -4.63
CA GLN A 22 17.06 2.21 -5.75
C GLN A 22 18.59 2.23 -5.53
N ALA A 23 19.06 2.04 -4.29
CA ALA A 23 20.48 2.07 -3.96
C ALA A 23 21.26 0.81 -4.37
N ILE A 24 20.59 -0.28 -4.78
CA ILE A 24 21.24 -1.52 -5.20
C ILE A 24 21.36 -1.51 -6.72
N ASP A 25 22.39 -0.84 -7.24
CA ASP A 25 22.70 -0.83 -8.68
C ASP A 25 23.69 -1.97 -9.03
N THR A 26 23.18 -3.20 -9.11
CA THR A 26 23.93 -4.37 -9.59
C THR A 26 23.53 -4.71 -11.02
N PRO A 27 24.38 -5.42 -11.80
CA PRO A 27 24.00 -5.93 -13.14
C PRO A 27 22.74 -6.80 -13.09
N GLU A 28 22.60 -7.62 -12.06
CA GLU A 28 21.45 -8.49 -11.80
C GLU A 28 20.17 -7.66 -11.54
N ALA A 29 20.24 -6.65 -10.67
CA ALA A 29 19.12 -5.76 -10.42
C ALA A 29 18.66 -5.01 -11.69
N ARG A 30 19.59 -4.64 -12.58
CA ARG A 30 19.25 -4.03 -13.88
C ARG A 30 18.57 -5.02 -14.81
N GLU A 31 19.01 -6.29 -14.85
CA GLU A 31 18.35 -7.33 -15.62
C GLU A 31 16.93 -7.59 -15.11
N HIS A 32 16.74 -7.70 -13.79
CA HIS A 32 15.43 -7.84 -13.15
C HIS A 32 14.50 -6.68 -13.50
N ALA A 33 15.00 -5.43 -13.37
CA ALA A 33 14.25 -4.23 -13.75
C ALA A 33 13.80 -4.28 -15.22
N THR A 34 14.67 -4.74 -16.11
CA THR A 34 14.35 -4.86 -17.53
C THR A 34 13.27 -5.90 -17.77
N LYS A 35 13.33 -7.05 -17.11
CA LYS A 35 12.31 -8.11 -17.24
C LYS A 35 10.94 -7.63 -16.76
N ILE A 36 10.84 -7.04 -15.55
CA ILE A 36 9.56 -6.59 -14.99
C ILE A 36 8.96 -5.43 -15.78
N ARG A 37 9.79 -4.48 -16.24
CA ARG A 37 9.31 -3.34 -17.04
C ARG A 37 8.82 -3.77 -18.43
N ALA A 38 9.37 -4.83 -19.00
CA ALA A 38 8.93 -5.38 -20.28
C ALA A 38 7.55 -6.07 -20.21
N LEU A 39 7.10 -6.47 -19.00
CA LEU A 39 5.78 -7.06 -18.82
C LEU A 39 4.69 -6.01 -19.01
N ALA A 40 3.70 -6.35 -19.82
CA ALA A 40 2.52 -5.52 -20.00
C ALA A 40 1.79 -5.33 -18.68
N LEU A 41 1.31 -4.11 -18.47
CA LEU A 41 0.35 -3.82 -17.39
C LEU A 41 -1.02 -4.29 -17.85
N SER A 42 -1.68 -5.08 -17.01
CA SER A 42 -3.05 -5.55 -17.23
C SER A 42 -4.01 -4.76 -16.35
N HIS A 43 -5.29 -4.76 -16.72
CA HIS A 43 -6.35 -4.11 -15.96
C HIS A 43 -7.51 -5.08 -15.75
N ALA A 44 -8.11 -5.03 -14.58
CA ALA A 44 -9.32 -5.78 -14.22
C ALA A 44 -10.31 -4.85 -13.54
N THR A 45 -11.60 -5.01 -13.85
CA THR A 45 -12.66 -4.32 -13.10
C THR A 45 -13.10 -5.20 -11.95
N VAL A 46 -12.66 -4.86 -10.75
CA VAL A 46 -12.98 -5.59 -9.52
C VAL A 46 -13.64 -4.64 -8.54
N ASN A 47 -14.68 -5.08 -7.84
CA ASN A 47 -15.40 -4.26 -6.87
C ASN A 47 -15.80 -2.86 -7.43
N ASN A 48 -16.20 -2.81 -8.70
CA ASN A 48 -16.52 -1.60 -9.49
C ASN A 48 -15.38 -0.59 -9.64
N ILE A 49 -14.13 -1.01 -9.47
CA ILE A 49 -12.94 -0.20 -9.65
C ILE A 49 -12.04 -0.87 -10.69
N GLU A 50 -11.47 -0.11 -11.61
CA GLU A 50 -10.42 -0.59 -12.50
C GLU A 50 -9.08 -0.65 -11.77
N ILE A 51 -8.54 -1.83 -11.60
CA ILE A 51 -7.26 -2.10 -10.93
C ILE A 51 -6.21 -2.49 -11.96
N ALA A 52 -5.09 -1.78 -11.95
CA ALA A 52 -3.90 -2.09 -12.74
C ALA A 52 -3.03 -3.10 -12.00
N TYR A 53 -2.61 -4.17 -12.68
CA TYR A 53 -1.82 -5.24 -12.08
C TYR A 53 -0.83 -5.88 -13.04
N LYS A 54 0.12 -6.63 -12.48
CA LYS A 54 1.04 -7.52 -13.18
C LYS A 54 1.10 -8.86 -12.46
N VAL A 55 1.20 -9.94 -13.23
CA VAL A 55 1.47 -11.28 -12.69
C VAL A 55 2.81 -11.75 -13.24
N ILE A 56 3.64 -12.33 -12.37
CA ILE A 56 4.99 -12.78 -12.70
C ILE A 56 5.22 -14.14 -12.03
N GLY A 57 5.73 -15.10 -12.78
CA GLY A 57 5.93 -16.48 -12.32
C GLY A 57 4.95 -17.43 -13.00
N GLU A 58 5.09 -18.71 -12.70
CA GLU A 58 4.27 -19.78 -13.31
C GLU A 58 2.91 -19.89 -12.61
N ASP A 59 1.87 -20.26 -13.37
CA ASP A 59 0.50 -20.29 -12.87
C ASP A 59 0.24 -21.32 -11.78
N ASP A 60 1.02 -22.40 -11.74
CA ASP A 60 0.95 -23.50 -10.77
C ASP A 60 1.76 -23.25 -9.49
N HIS A 61 2.50 -22.14 -9.44
CA HIS A 61 3.26 -21.77 -8.25
C HIS A 61 2.35 -21.12 -7.18
N PRO A 62 2.70 -21.26 -5.87
CA PRO A 62 2.00 -20.56 -4.79
C PRO A 62 1.99 -19.05 -5.01
N ALA A 63 0.81 -18.44 -4.92
CA ALA A 63 0.67 -17.01 -5.18
C ALA A 63 1.10 -16.15 -3.98
N VAL A 64 1.73 -15.01 -4.26
CA VAL A 64 2.03 -13.94 -3.32
C VAL A 64 1.41 -12.64 -3.83
N LEU A 65 0.48 -12.08 -3.08
CA LEU A 65 -0.11 -10.77 -3.35
C LEU A 65 0.67 -9.69 -2.59
N LEU A 66 1.21 -8.71 -3.32
CA LEU A 66 2.02 -7.63 -2.76
C LEU A 66 1.21 -6.32 -2.72
N ILE A 67 0.85 -5.84 -1.51
CA ILE A 67 0.01 -4.66 -1.26
C ILE A 67 0.87 -3.50 -0.79
N MET A 68 0.96 -2.43 -1.60
CA MET A 68 1.78 -1.27 -1.29
C MET A 68 1.02 -0.26 -0.40
N GLY A 69 1.77 0.65 0.23
CA GLY A 69 1.24 1.65 1.16
C GLY A 69 0.69 2.91 0.51
N LEU A 70 0.50 3.91 1.35
CA LEU A 70 -0.13 5.19 1.06
C LEU A 70 0.52 5.92 -0.13
N GLY A 71 -0.27 6.21 -1.17
CA GLY A 71 0.17 6.92 -2.37
C GLY A 71 1.25 6.21 -3.19
N ALA A 72 1.50 4.93 -2.92
CA ALA A 72 2.57 4.17 -3.52
C ALA A 72 2.07 3.14 -4.52
N SER A 73 2.68 3.10 -5.71
CA SER A 73 2.41 2.07 -6.70
C SER A 73 3.27 0.82 -6.48
N HIS A 74 2.89 -0.25 -7.17
CA HIS A 74 3.59 -1.53 -7.16
C HIS A 74 5.10 -1.44 -7.46
N ILE A 75 5.54 -0.39 -8.17
CA ILE A 75 6.96 -0.16 -8.53
C ILE A 75 7.85 -0.10 -7.28
N LEU A 76 7.32 0.37 -6.15
CA LEU A 76 8.08 0.53 -4.92
C LEU A 76 8.46 -0.79 -4.23
N TRP A 77 7.91 -1.92 -4.63
CA TRP A 77 8.40 -3.23 -4.18
C TRP A 77 9.83 -3.52 -4.66
N GLY A 78 10.23 -2.90 -5.78
CA GLY A 78 11.54 -3.06 -6.37
C GLY A 78 11.68 -4.39 -7.11
N ASP A 79 12.20 -4.28 -8.32
CA ASP A 79 12.29 -5.41 -9.24
C ASP A 79 13.14 -6.56 -8.69
N ASN A 80 14.16 -6.24 -7.89
CA ASN A 80 15.05 -7.25 -7.31
C ASN A 80 14.33 -8.15 -6.29
N LEU A 81 13.53 -7.58 -5.37
CA LEU A 81 12.73 -8.37 -4.42
C LEU A 81 11.73 -9.27 -5.17
N VAL A 82 11.04 -8.70 -6.13
CA VAL A 82 10.02 -9.41 -6.91
C VAL A 82 10.64 -10.61 -7.63
N MET A 83 11.77 -10.42 -8.31
CA MET A 83 12.43 -11.51 -9.02
C MET A 83 13.03 -12.57 -8.10
N GLN A 84 13.55 -12.19 -6.93
CA GLN A 84 13.99 -13.17 -5.93
C GLN A 84 12.84 -14.08 -5.45
N LEU A 85 11.63 -13.53 -5.31
CA LEU A 85 10.45 -14.34 -4.97
C LEU A 85 10.04 -15.25 -6.13
N VAL A 86 10.12 -14.76 -7.37
CA VAL A 86 9.86 -15.59 -8.57
C VAL A 86 10.88 -16.72 -8.66
N ASP A 87 12.17 -16.43 -8.49
CA ASP A 87 13.25 -17.42 -8.50
C ASP A 87 13.12 -18.44 -7.36
N ALA A 88 12.48 -18.04 -6.25
CA ALA A 88 12.13 -18.93 -5.15
C ALA A 88 10.89 -19.82 -5.42
N GLY A 89 10.28 -19.71 -6.60
CA GLY A 89 9.15 -20.53 -7.02
C GLY A 89 7.78 -19.98 -6.59
N TYR A 90 7.62 -18.66 -6.53
CA TYR A 90 6.33 -18.02 -6.27
C TYR A 90 5.75 -17.33 -7.53
N ARG A 91 4.42 -17.34 -7.63
CA ARG A 91 3.64 -16.52 -8.57
C ARG A 91 3.33 -15.18 -7.89
N ILE A 92 3.90 -14.09 -8.39
CA ILE A 92 3.77 -12.76 -7.78
C ILE A 92 2.68 -11.96 -8.44
N VAL A 93 1.73 -11.45 -7.64
CA VAL A 93 0.71 -10.50 -8.07
C VAL A 93 1.08 -9.13 -7.51
N LEU A 94 1.42 -8.22 -8.43
CA LEU A 94 1.68 -6.81 -8.17
C LEU A 94 0.46 -6.02 -8.62
N PHE A 95 -0.01 -5.05 -7.84
CA PHE A 95 -1.10 -4.17 -8.28
C PHE A 95 -0.98 -2.79 -7.65
N ASP A 96 -1.64 -1.84 -8.25
CA ASP A 96 -1.82 -0.51 -7.70
C ASP A 96 -3.15 -0.44 -6.96
N ASN A 97 -3.13 -0.01 -5.71
CA ASN A 97 -4.35 0.23 -4.95
C ASN A 97 -5.26 1.22 -5.69
N ARG A 98 -6.59 1.14 -5.45
CA ARG A 98 -7.53 2.16 -5.93
C ARG A 98 -6.98 3.56 -5.69
N ASP A 99 -7.23 4.47 -6.61
CA ASP A 99 -6.81 5.88 -6.55
C ASP A 99 -5.29 6.09 -6.64
N THR A 100 -4.49 5.08 -6.98
CA THR A 100 -3.03 5.16 -7.04
C THR A 100 -2.51 4.58 -8.35
N GLY A 101 -1.35 5.06 -8.81
CA GLY A 101 -0.64 4.50 -9.95
C GLY A 101 -1.46 4.56 -11.23
N ASP A 102 -1.55 3.41 -11.88
CA ASP A 102 -2.30 3.20 -13.12
C ASP A 102 -3.71 2.63 -12.88
N SER A 103 -4.10 2.36 -11.60
CA SER A 103 -5.47 2.04 -11.23
C SER A 103 -6.39 3.25 -11.32
N GLN A 104 -7.70 2.99 -11.34
CA GLN A 104 -8.72 4.05 -11.44
C GLN A 104 -8.50 5.13 -10.40
N ARG A 105 -8.44 6.38 -10.89
CA ARG A 105 -8.37 7.59 -10.08
C ARG A 105 -9.78 8.01 -9.70
N LEU A 106 -9.97 8.36 -8.44
CA LEU A 106 -11.27 8.77 -7.89
C LEU A 106 -11.35 10.30 -7.76
N GLU A 107 -10.94 11.00 -8.83
CA GLU A 107 -10.88 12.47 -8.86
C GLU A 107 -12.26 13.12 -8.79
N GLU A 108 -13.31 12.40 -9.18
CA GLU A 108 -14.72 12.83 -9.09
C GLU A 108 -15.18 13.10 -7.66
N PHE A 109 -14.59 12.47 -6.66
CA PHE A 109 -14.89 12.72 -5.25
C PHE A 109 -14.21 14.00 -4.71
N GLY A 110 -13.32 14.62 -5.50
CA GLY A 110 -12.58 15.81 -5.09
C GLY A 110 -11.50 15.52 -4.04
N GLN A 111 -11.08 16.58 -3.34
CA GLN A 111 -10.06 16.46 -2.29
C GLN A 111 -10.71 16.73 -0.92
N PRO A 112 -10.58 15.82 0.06
CA PRO A 112 -11.11 16.05 1.39
C PRO A 112 -10.39 17.23 2.06
N LEU A 113 -11.13 18.05 2.80
CA LEU A 113 -10.56 19.10 3.64
C LEU A 113 -9.89 18.46 4.87
N LEU A 114 -8.67 17.96 4.70
CA LEU A 114 -7.95 17.18 5.71
C LEU A 114 -7.95 17.85 7.08
N TRP A 115 -7.67 19.16 7.17
CA TRP A 115 -7.62 19.85 8.45
C TRP A 115 -8.96 19.80 9.19
N TRP A 116 -10.07 19.88 8.46
CA TRP A 116 -11.42 19.79 9.03
C TRP A 116 -11.73 18.37 9.49
N GLN A 117 -11.44 17.38 8.69
CA GLN A 117 -11.65 15.98 9.03
C GLN A 117 -10.78 15.55 10.22
N LEU A 118 -9.53 16.02 10.28
CA LEU A 118 -8.66 15.80 11.41
C LEU A 118 -9.18 16.47 12.69
N LEU A 119 -9.80 17.64 12.56
CA LEU A 119 -10.45 18.32 13.68
C LEU A 119 -11.66 17.50 14.17
N LYS A 120 -12.52 17.03 13.26
CA LYS A 120 -13.62 16.10 13.60
C LYS A 120 -13.09 14.88 14.36
N ALA A 121 -12.10 14.18 13.80
CA ALA A 121 -11.48 13.02 14.43
C ALA A 121 -10.88 13.34 15.81
N ARG A 122 -10.28 14.53 15.98
CA ARG A 122 -9.69 14.97 17.26
C ARG A 122 -10.72 15.11 18.38
N PHE A 123 -11.94 15.49 18.04
CA PHE A 123 -13.06 15.66 18.98
C PHE A 123 -13.97 14.42 19.06
N GLY A 124 -13.59 13.31 18.41
CA GLY A 124 -14.37 12.07 18.44
C GLY A 124 -15.59 12.06 17.52
N PHE A 125 -15.72 13.04 16.63
CA PHE A 125 -16.74 13.01 15.58
C PHE A 125 -16.35 12.05 14.46
N ASP A 126 -17.37 11.46 13.84
CA ASP A 126 -17.16 10.63 12.66
C ASP A 126 -16.56 11.43 11.50
N VAL A 127 -15.69 10.79 10.74
CA VAL A 127 -15.00 11.38 9.58
C VAL A 127 -15.62 10.87 8.29
N ASP A 128 -15.62 11.73 7.27
CA ASP A 128 -16.07 11.35 5.95
C ASP A 128 -14.90 10.76 5.16
N ALA A 129 -15.13 9.61 4.53
CA ALA A 129 -14.18 8.97 3.65
C ALA A 129 -14.93 8.38 2.45
N ASP A 130 -14.37 8.52 1.25
CA ASP A 130 -14.97 8.03 0.02
C ASP A 130 -14.89 6.50 -0.08
N TYR A 131 -13.95 5.91 0.63
CA TYR A 131 -13.73 4.46 0.78
C TYR A 131 -12.97 4.18 2.08
N THR A 132 -12.91 2.91 2.45
CA THR A 132 -12.28 2.42 3.67
C THR A 132 -11.11 1.47 3.35
N LEU A 133 -10.37 1.03 4.37
CA LEU A 133 -9.38 -0.05 4.21
C LEU A 133 -10.05 -1.39 3.93
N GLU A 134 -11.27 -1.59 4.40
CA GLU A 134 -12.10 -2.76 4.13
C GLU A 134 -12.47 -2.84 2.64
N ASP A 135 -12.82 -1.69 2.01
CA ASP A 135 -13.05 -1.63 0.56
C ASP A 135 -11.79 -1.99 -0.22
N MET A 136 -10.61 -1.52 0.23
CA MET A 136 -9.33 -1.86 -0.40
C MET A 136 -8.95 -3.34 -0.18
N ALA A 137 -9.32 -3.91 0.95
CA ALA A 137 -9.16 -5.35 1.20
C ALA A 137 -10.07 -6.17 0.28
N GLN A 138 -11.30 -5.71 0.06
CA GLN A 138 -12.22 -6.33 -0.89
C GLN A 138 -11.70 -6.26 -2.33
N ASP A 139 -11.04 -5.16 -2.75
CA ASP A 139 -10.38 -5.08 -4.06
C ASP A 139 -9.30 -6.14 -4.20
N SER A 140 -8.50 -6.32 -3.14
CA SER A 140 -7.42 -7.31 -3.12
C SER A 140 -7.96 -8.73 -3.30
N VAL A 141 -9.06 -9.07 -2.62
CA VAL A 141 -9.72 -10.38 -2.73
C VAL A 141 -10.36 -10.55 -4.10
N ALA A 142 -11.05 -9.54 -4.60
CA ALA A 142 -11.70 -9.58 -5.91
C ALA A 142 -10.68 -9.68 -7.06
N LEU A 143 -9.48 -9.12 -6.89
CA LEU A 143 -8.37 -9.31 -7.84
C LEU A 143 -7.87 -10.76 -7.84
N LEU A 144 -7.78 -11.41 -6.66
CA LEU A 144 -7.46 -12.84 -6.59
C LEU A 144 -8.52 -13.69 -7.29
N ASP A 145 -9.81 -13.33 -7.16
CA ASP A 145 -10.91 -14.01 -7.85
C ASP A 145 -10.79 -13.87 -9.37
N GLU A 146 -10.50 -12.68 -9.87
CA GLU A 146 -10.30 -12.40 -11.30
C GLU A 146 -9.12 -13.19 -11.89
N LEU A 147 -8.12 -13.51 -11.05
CA LEU A 147 -6.93 -14.26 -11.44
C LEU A 147 -7.05 -15.78 -11.21
N ASP A 148 -8.23 -16.27 -10.84
CA ASP A 148 -8.48 -17.67 -10.47
C ASP A 148 -7.52 -18.17 -9.37
N ILE A 149 -7.15 -17.29 -8.42
CA ILE A 149 -6.28 -17.61 -7.29
C ILE A 149 -7.15 -17.85 -6.05
N GLU A 150 -7.27 -19.10 -5.62
CA GLU A 150 -8.07 -19.48 -4.45
C GLU A 150 -7.49 -18.95 -3.14
N GLN A 151 -6.16 -19.09 -2.97
CA GLN A 151 -5.43 -18.65 -1.77
C GLN A 151 -4.10 -18.04 -2.14
N ALA A 152 -3.64 -17.05 -1.36
CA ALA A 152 -2.33 -16.42 -1.55
C ALA A 152 -1.62 -16.13 -0.21
N HIS A 153 -0.31 -16.02 -0.27
CA HIS A 153 0.45 -15.33 0.76
C HIS A 153 0.22 -13.83 0.59
N ILE A 154 -0.23 -13.15 1.65
CA ILE A 154 -0.53 -11.72 1.61
C ILE A 154 0.61 -10.96 2.28
N VAL A 155 1.25 -10.08 1.53
CA VAL A 155 2.36 -9.25 2.00
C VAL A 155 1.99 -7.79 1.81
N GLY A 156 1.97 -7.02 2.89
CA GLY A 156 1.62 -5.60 2.83
C GLY A 156 2.61 -4.70 3.55
N ALA A 157 2.88 -3.53 2.99
CA ALA A 157 3.78 -2.53 3.56
C ALA A 157 3.03 -1.26 3.99
N SER A 158 3.26 -0.77 5.22
CA SER A 158 2.63 0.44 5.77
C SER A 158 1.09 0.35 5.73
N MET A 159 0.39 1.25 5.05
CA MET A 159 -1.06 1.15 4.82
C MET A 159 -1.42 -0.19 4.13
N GLY A 160 -0.60 -0.69 3.21
CA GLY A 160 -0.79 -2.00 2.59
C GLY A 160 -0.74 -3.14 3.61
N GLY A 161 0.04 -3.02 4.69
CA GLY A 161 0.02 -3.95 5.80
C GLY A 161 -1.28 -3.89 6.61
N MET A 162 -1.91 -2.71 6.73
CA MET A 162 -3.25 -2.57 7.33
C MET A 162 -4.31 -3.24 6.46
N ILE A 163 -4.22 -3.08 5.14
CA ILE A 163 -5.11 -3.75 4.17
C ILE A 163 -4.91 -5.27 4.24
N ALA A 164 -3.67 -5.74 4.27
CA ALA A 164 -3.35 -7.15 4.39
C ALA A 164 -3.92 -7.79 5.67
N GLN A 165 -3.89 -7.06 6.79
CA GLN A 165 -4.53 -7.48 8.05
C GLN A 165 -6.05 -7.55 7.91
N ALA A 166 -6.69 -6.58 7.22
CA ALA A 166 -8.11 -6.60 6.95
C ALA A 166 -8.50 -7.79 6.04
N VAL A 167 -7.68 -8.11 5.02
CA VAL A 167 -7.87 -9.33 4.20
C VAL A 167 -7.80 -10.57 5.08
N ALA A 168 -6.80 -10.69 5.95
CA ALA A 168 -6.62 -11.87 6.80
C ALA A 168 -7.74 -12.04 7.83
N SER A 169 -8.25 -10.93 8.38
CA SER A 169 -9.36 -10.93 9.34
C SER A 169 -10.70 -11.27 8.68
N ASN A 170 -11.02 -10.62 7.56
CA ASN A 170 -12.33 -10.71 6.95
C ASN A 170 -12.45 -11.90 5.97
N HIS A 171 -11.33 -12.36 5.40
CA HIS A 171 -11.25 -13.42 4.40
C HIS A 171 -10.19 -14.48 4.74
N PRO A 172 -10.20 -15.09 5.95
CA PRO A 172 -9.14 -16.00 6.40
C PRO A 172 -8.94 -17.21 5.49
N SER A 173 -10.00 -17.66 4.81
CA SER A 173 -9.92 -18.77 3.84
C SER A 173 -9.12 -18.45 2.58
N ARG A 174 -8.85 -17.17 2.30
CA ARG A 174 -8.09 -16.71 1.14
C ARG A 174 -6.59 -16.54 1.43
N VAL A 175 -6.17 -16.71 2.71
CA VAL A 175 -4.83 -16.35 3.19
C VAL A 175 -4.04 -17.58 3.59
N LEU A 176 -2.96 -17.86 2.87
CA LEU A 176 -1.98 -18.88 3.23
C LEU A 176 -1.06 -18.40 4.37
N SER A 177 -0.61 -17.15 4.31
CA SER A 177 0.13 -16.48 5.37
C SER A 177 0.02 -14.97 5.25
N LEU A 178 0.27 -14.25 6.34
CA LEU A 178 0.28 -12.80 6.42
C LEU A 178 1.67 -12.29 6.79
N VAL A 179 2.20 -11.37 5.98
CA VAL A 179 3.40 -10.58 6.30
C VAL A 179 3.02 -9.10 6.31
N SER A 180 3.02 -8.50 7.50
CA SER A 180 2.70 -7.09 7.70
C SER A 180 3.96 -6.31 8.04
N ILE A 181 4.43 -5.48 7.10
CA ILE A 181 5.70 -4.76 7.18
C ILE A 181 5.40 -3.32 7.61
N MET A 182 6.01 -2.85 8.73
CA MET A 182 5.95 -1.46 9.17
C MET A 182 4.53 -0.91 9.29
N SER A 183 3.65 -1.69 9.85
CA SER A 183 2.22 -1.44 9.93
C SER A 183 1.72 -1.59 11.37
N THR A 184 0.46 -1.23 11.59
CA THR A 184 -0.22 -1.35 12.88
C THR A 184 -1.61 -1.94 12.68
N PRO A 185 -2.14 -2.72 13.63
CA PRO A 185 -3.52 -3.20 13.56
C PRO A 185 -4.56 -2.09 13.83
N GLY A 186 -4.13 -0.91 14.30
CA GLY A 186 -5.06 0.17 14.61
C GLY A 186 -4.40 1.33 15.35
N PHE A 187 -5.22 2.16 16.00
CA PHE A 187 -4.82 3.36 16.72
C PHE A 187 -5.19 3.31 18.22
N GLY A 188 -5.33 2.12 18.78
CA GLY A 188 -5.70 1.92 20.18
C GLY A 188 -4.64 2.42 21.17
N ASP A 189 -5.08 2.86 22.36
CA ASP A 189 -4.17 3.31 23.43
C ASP A 189 -3.34 2.16 24.04
N HIS A 190 -3.73 0.91 23.75
CA HIS A 190 -3.04 -0.31 24.19
C HIS A 190 -1.85 -0.69 23.28
N LEU A 191 -1.71 -0.04 22.12
CA LEU A 191 -0.59 -0.29 21.23
C LEU A 191 0.64 0.51 21.66
N PRO A 192 1.84 -0.09 21.61
CA PRO A 192 3.06 0.65 21.93
C PRO A 192 3.23 1.82 20.95
N PRO A 193 3.68 2.99 21.43
CA PRO A 193 4.00 4.10 20.55
C PRO A 193 5.20 3.71 19.66
N PRO A 194 5.32 4.31 18.45
CA PRO A 194 6.52 4.18 17.63
C PRO A 194 7.78 4.54 18.42
N SER A 195 8.91 3.88 18.15
CA SER A 195 10.17 4.25 18.79
C SER A 195 10.56 5.70 18.47
N THR A 196 11.37 6.31 19.33
CA THR A 196 11.84 7.69 19.14
C THR A 196 12.59 7.82 17.82
N GLU A 197 13.44 6.82 17.50
CA GLU A 197 14.20 6.78 16.25
C GLU A 197 13.28 6.72 15.02
N ALA A 198 12.22 5.89 15.08
CA ALA A 198 11.24 5.81 14.00
C ALA A 198 10.50 7.14 13.83
N ASN A 199 10.09 7.78 14.91
CA ASN A 199 9.46 9.11 14.88
C ASN A 199 10.37 10.20 14.32
N ASP A 200 11.64 10.22 14.72
CA ASP A 200 12.63 11.20 14.27
C ASP A 200 12.93 11.00 12.77
N GLN A 201 13.11 9.77 12.33
CA GLN A 201 13.29 9.47 10.91
C GLN A 201 12.09 9.93 10.10
N LEU A 202 10.87 9.59 10.52
CA LEU A 202 9.63 9.98 9.86
C LEU A 202 9.44 11.50 9.81
N THR A 203 9.78 12.19 10.92
CA THR A 203 9.69 13.64 11.01
C THR A 203 10.70 14.33 10.08
N ASN A 204 11.92 13.81 10.01
CA ASN A 204 12.98 14.37 9.15
C ASN A 204 12.64 14.16 7.67
N MET A 205 12.09 13.00 7.33
CA MET A 205 11.67 12.69 5.96
C MET A 205 10.47 13.54 5.51
N ALA A 206 9.54 13.86 6.41
CA ALA A 206 8.42 14.77 6.11
C ALA A 206 8.89 16.24 5.91
N LYS A 207 10.10 16.60 6.38
CA LYS A 207 10.69 17.93 6.18
C LYS A 207 11.43 18.06 4.86
N ASP A 208 11.87 16.96 4.27
CA ASP A 208 12.49 16.97 2.94
C ASP A 208 11.42 17.33 1.90
N LYS A 209 11.44 18.61 1.50
CA LYS A 209 10.53 19.12 0.46
C LYS A 209 10.91 18.49 -0.88
N VAL A 210 10.19 17.44 -1.27
CA VAL A 210 10.26 16.94 -2.63
C VAL A 210 9.36 17.81 -3.50
N ASP A 211 9.88 18.90 -3.99
CA ASP A 211 9.14 19.91 -4.78
C ASP A 211 8.78 19.44 -6.22
N ASN A 212 9.04 18.18 -6.57
CA ASN A 212 8.86 17.70 -7.94
C ASN A 212 7.91 16.51 -8.04
N LYS A 213 6.61 16.78 -8.26
CA LYS A 213 5.59 15.74 -8.49
C LYS A 213 5.96 14.77 -9.62
N ALA A 214 6.59 15.25 -10.69
CA ALA A 214 6.99 14.40 -11.81
C ALA A 214 8.05 13.37 -11.38
N ARG A 215 9.02 13.79 -10.56
CA ARG A 215 10.02 12.88 -9.99
C ARG A 215 9.40 11.87 -9.04
N LEU A 216 8.46 12.29 -8.19
CA LEU A 216 7.76 11.39 -7.28
C LEU A 216 6.99 10.32 -8.04
N ARG A 217 6.27 10.70 -9.11
CA ARG A 217 5.55 9.74 -9.96
C ARG A 217 6.50 8.75 -10.65
N GLN A 218 7.68 9.20 -11.10
CA GLN A 218 8.71 8.29 -11.64
C GLN A 218 9.20 7.28 -10.61
N LEU A 219 9.14 7.64 -9.32
CA LEU A 219 9.44 6.76 -8.19
C LEU A 219 8.24 5.92 -7.75
N GLY A 220 7.09 6.02 -8.43
CA GLY A 220 5.88 5.32 -8.06
C GLY A 220 5.12 5.94 -6.87
N ILE A 221 5.32 7.24 -6.60
CA ILE A 221 4.66 7.95 -5.49
C ILE A 221 3.67 8.97 -6.04
N TYR A 222 2.42 8.87 -5.61
CA TYR A 222 1.28 9.65 -6.08
C TYR A 222 0.69 10.46 -4.92
N THR A 223 1.20 11.67 -4.72
CA THR A 223 0.80 12.53 -3.60
C THR A 223 -0.64 13.01 -3.65
N GLU A 224 -1.23 13.06 -4.84
CA GLU A 224 -2.62 13.46 -5.08
C GLU A 224 -3.66 12.48 -4.53
N SER A 225 -3.33 11.19 -4.40
CA SER A 225 -4.21 10.19 -3.80
C SER A 225 -4.12 10.14 -2.27
N MET A 226 -3.02 10.63 -1.70
CA MET A 226 -2.75 10.53 -0.26
C MET A 226 -3.88 11.10 0.62
N PRO A 227 -4.51 12.26 0.33
CA PRO A 227 -5.56 12.79 1.19
C PRO A 227 -6.75 11.83 1.36
N ARG A 228 -7.25 11.22 0.27
CA ARG A 228 -8.37 10.27 0.33
C ARG A 228 -7.96 8.97 1.04
N GLN A 229 -6.78 8.46 0.75
CA GLN A 229 -6.25 7.27 1.43
C GLN A 229 -6.00 7.50 2.93
N ILE A 230 -5.56 8.70 3.32
CA ILE A 230 -5.45 9.08 4.73
C ILE A 230 -6.83 9.03 5.41
N MET A 231 -7.86 9.49 4.73
CA MET A 231 -9.23 9.44 5.27
C MET A 231 -9.70 7.99 5.40
N ALA A 232 -9.38 7.10 4.45
CA ALA A 232 -9.67 5.68 4.56
C ALA A 232 -9.02 5.06 5.80
N VAL A 233 -7.75 5.37 6.07
CA VAL A 233 -7.03 4.90 7.26
C VAL A 233 -7.69 5.40 8.55
N ILE A 234 -8.05 6.70 8.60
CA ILE A 234 -8.67 7.29 9.80
C ILE A 234 -10.08 6.73 10.03
N LYS A 235 -10.87 6.56 8.96
CA LYS A 235 -12.23 6.04 9.02
C LYS A 235 -12.27 4.59 9.48
N SER A 236 -11.34 3.77 9.03
CA SER A 236 -11.24 2.34 9.44
C SER A 236 -10.83 2.17 10.91
N GLY A 237 -10.26 3.19 11.54
CA GLY A 237 -10.07 3.27 12.98
C GLY A 237 -9.21 2.16 13.59
N ASP A 238 -9.60 1.72 14.78
CA ASP A 238 -8.97 0.61 15.50
C ASP A 238 -9.57 -0.72 15.03
N ARG A 239 -8.71 -1.62 14.54
CA ARG A 239 -9.06 -2.94 14.03
C ARG A 239 -8.64 -4.07 14.97
N THR A 240 -8.28 -3.76 16.21
CA THR A 240 -7.81 -4.76 17.17
C THR A 240 -8.93 -5.63 17.74
N GLU A 241 -10.19 -5.25 17.52
CA GLU A 241 -11.38 -6.00 17.96
C GLU A 241 -11.98 -6.87 16.84
N ALA A 242 -11.37 -6.89 15.64
CA ALA A 242 -11.86 -7.65 14.48
C ALA A 242 -11.31 -9.08 14.42
#